data_9d9cd678fde171bbb0ff0b3896bd129f
#
_entry.id   9d9cd678fde171bbb0ff0b3896bd129f
#
_cell.length_a   1.000
_cell.length_b   1.000
_cell.length_c   1.000
_cell.angle_alpha   90.00
_cell.angle_beta   90.00
_cell.angle_gamma   90.00
#
_symmetry.space_group_name_H-M   'P 1'
#
loop_
_entity.id
_entity.type
_entity.pdbx_description
1 polymer ?
#
loop_
_entity_poly.entity_id
_entity_poly.type
_entity_poly.pdbx_seq_one_letter_code
_entity_poly.pdbx_strand_id
1 'polypeptide(L)'
;NAIAYVFGVVMFLSLGIYFMILLQYGMQTQTYVPDMRVLLDWVLFPIFFFGVPVLTMRSISDENRTGTLELILTAPVRDAELIIGKWLGVFLFFLCSLALTLLYPILLNFLVEPGIDFSALIAVYIGLILAVGAMTAVGVLISALFKNPIASLLASLGAILLMWIIASPASNTTGFLSDLLRYLSLPEHYYGSFYYGSVSLSSVIFFISLTIFALFLGARVIESRRWK
;
A
#
# COMPACT_ATOMS: atom_id res chain seq x y z
N ASN A 1 -8.48 16.13 -4.96
CA ASN A 1 -9.58 15.20 -4.64
C ASN A 1 -9.88 15.32 -3.14
N ALA A 2 -11.07 15.84 -2.76
CA ALA A 2 -11.43 16.10 -1.36
C ALA A 2 -11.24 14.85 -0.47
N ILE A 3 -11.50 13.66 -1.01
CA ILE A 3 -11.35 12.38 -0.30
C ILE A 3 -9.90 12.12 0.13
N ALA A 4 -8.91 12.49 -0.70
CA ALA A 4 -7.50 12.33 -0.37
C ALA A 4 -7.11 13.20 0.83
N TYR A 5 -7.59 14.45 0.88
CA TYR A 5 -7.33 15.35 2.02
C TYR A 5 -7.96 14.82 3.30
N VAL A 6 -9.22 14.38 3.25
CA VAL A 6 -9.92 13.80 4.41
C VAL A 6 -9.18 12.55 4.90
N PHE A 7 -8.79 11.65 3.99
CA PHE A 7 -8.01 10.48 4.35
C PHE A 7 -6.68 10.85 5.00
N GLY A 8 -5.93 11.79 4.41
CA GLY A 8 -4.66 12.26 4.96
C GLY A 8 -4.82 12.82 6.37
N VAL A 9 -5.79 13.70 6.59
CA VAL A 9 -6.05 14.31 7.91
C VAL A 9 -6.41 13.23 8.94
N VAL A 10 -7.32 12.31 8.62
CA VAL A 10 -7.72 11.22 9.52
C VAL A 10 -6.54 10.32 9.85
N MET A 11 -5.73 9.97 8.85
CA MET A 11 -4.54 9.15 9.03
C MET A 11 -3.53 9.83 9.98
N PHE A 12 -3.22 11.12 9.76
CA PHE A 12 -2.25 11.83 10.61
C PHE A 12 -2.78 12.06 12.02
N LEU A 13 -4.06 12.33 12.19
CA LEU A 13 -4.67 12.47 13.52
C LEU A 13 -4.61 11.12 14.28
N SER A 14 -4.97 10.01 13.64
CA SER A 14 -4.91 8.68 14.27
C SER A 14 -3.49 8.30 14.66
N LEU A 15 -2.51 8.62 13.81
CA LEU A 15 -1.08 8.42 14.11
C LEU A 15 -0.60 9.28 15.27
N GLY A 16 -0.97 10.55 15.29
CA GLY A 16 -0.61 11.45 16.38
C GLY A 16 -1.16 11.00 17.72
N ILE A 17 -2.42 10.56 17.75
CA ILE A 17 -3.05 9.98 18.96
C ILE A 17 -2.31 8.70 19.38
N TYR A 18 -2.04 7.80 18.44
CA TYR A 18 -1.35 6.54 18.74
C TYR A 18 0.10 6.78 19.22
N PHE A 19 0.80 7.75 18.63
CA PHE A 19 2.12 8.17 19.08
C PHE A 19 2.11 8.69 20.53
N MET A 20 1.12 9.51 20.88
CA MET A 20 0.95 9.99 22.26
C MET A 20 0.69 8.85 23.24
N ILE A 21 -0.13 7.87 22.84
CA ILE A 21 -0.39 6.66 23.66
C ILE A 21 0.90 5.87 23.89
N LEU A 22 1.71 5.66 22.84
CA LEU A 22 2.98 4.96 22.95
C LEU A 22 3.98 5.67 23.88
N LEU A 23 4.07 7.01 23.78
CA LEU A 23 4.93 7.80 24.67
C LEU A 23 4.47 7.69 26.13
N GLN A 24 3.17 7.82 26.38
CA GLN A 24 2.61 7.72 27.73
C GLN A 24 2.86 6.34 28.33
N TYR A 25 2.69 5.28 27.55
CA TYR A 25 2.97 3.90 28.00
C TYR A 25 4.46 3.70 28.31
N GLY A 26 5.35 4.23 27.47
CA GLY A 26 6.79 4.19 27.70
C GLY A 26 7.21 4.89 29.00
N MET A 27 6.63 6.06 29.28
CA MET A 27 6.91 6.79 30.53
C MET A 27 6.41 6.08 31.80
N GLN A 28 5.28 5.37 31.71
CA GLN A 28 4.73 4.64 32.87
C GLN A 28 5.51 3.37 33.20
N THR A 29 6.00 2.66 32.21
CA THR A 29 6.64 1.35 32.40
C THR A 29 8.14 1.44 32.72
N GLN A 30 8.78 2.57 32.46
CA GLN A 30 10.23 2.85 32.64
C GLN A 30 11.21 1.84 31.99
N THR A 31 10.69 0.77 31.43
CA THR A 31 11.43 -0.34 30.79
C THR A 31 11.17 -0.45 29.29
N TYR A 32 10.18 0.27 28.80
CA TYR A 32 9.75 0.17 27.41
C TYR A 32 10.28 1.36 26.60
N VAL A 33 11.18 1.08 25.66
CA VAL A 33 11.55 2.05 24.64
C VAL A 33 10.49 1.96 23.53
N PRO A 34 9.76 3.05 23.20
CA PRO A 34 8.77 3.04 22.15
C PRO A 34 9.41 2.58 20.82
N ASP A 35 8.97 1.42 20.34
CA ASP A 35 9.46 0.90 19.06
C ASP A 35 8.70 1.57 17.91
N MET A 36 9.43 2.29 17.07
CA MET A 36 8.88 2.99 15.94
C MET A 36 8.23 2.07 14.90
N ARG A 37 8.64 0.79 14.87
CA ARG A 37 8.05 -0.24 14.01
C ARG A 37 6.57 -0.46 14.31
N VAL A 38 6.20 -0.43 15.57
CA VAL A 38 4.80 -0.58 16.01
C VAL A 38 3.94 0.59 15.53
N LEU A 39 4.47 1.83 15.55
CA LEU A 39 3.77 3.00 15.01
C LEU A 39 3.58 2.87 13.50
N LEU A 40 4.62 2.47 12.76
CA LEU A 40 4.56 2.33 11.31
C LEU A 40 3.65 1.17 10.89
N ASP A 41 3.57 0.11 11.68
CA ASP A 41 2.61 -0.96 11.48
C ASP A 41 1.15 -0.49 11.60
N TRP A 42 0.87 0.42 12.54
CA TRP A 42 -0.43 1.09 12.64
C TRP A 42 -0.78 1.93 11.41
N VAL A 43 0.23 2.49 10.71
CA VAL A 43 0.05 3.22 9.44
C VAL A 43 -0.39 2.29 8.31
N LEU A 44 0.15 1.10 8.28
CA LEU A 44 -0.03 0.14 7.20
C LEU A 44 -1.51 -0.26 7.03
N PHE A 45 -2.20 -0.51 8.14
CA PHE A 45 -3.60 -0.94 8.13
C PHE A 45 -4.55 0.07 7.46
N PRO A 46 -4.63 1.36 7.89
CA PRO A 46 -5.49 2.33 7.24
C PRO A 46 -5.09 2.61 5.78
N ILE A 47 -3.80 2.58 5.44
CA ILE A 47 -3.36 2.76 4.05
C ILE A 47 -3.92 1.62 3.18
N PHE A 48 -3.74 0.37 3.55
CA PHE A 48 -4.12 -0.76 2.72
C PHE A 48 -5.63 -0.99 2.65
N PHE A 49 -6.32 -0.95 3.79
CA PHE A 49 -7.73 -1.30 3.82
C PHE A 49 -8.67 -0.13 3.50
N PHE A 50 -8.22 1.10 3.66
CA PHE A 50 -9.04 2.27 3.34
C PHE A 50 -8.42 3.15 2.25
N GLY A 51 -7.16 3.54 2.42
CA GLY A 51 -6.51 4.49 1.54
C GLY A 51 -6.39 3.99 0.11
N VAL A 52 -5.80 2.82 -0.09
CA VAL A 52 -5.59 2.27 -1.44
C VAL A 52 -6.93 2.04 -2.15
N PRO A 53 -7.91 1.30 -1.61
CA PRO A 53 -9.19 1.09 -2.30
C PRO A 53 -9.93 2.39 -2.60
N VAL A 54 -9.99 3.31 -1.65
CA VAL A 54 -10.74 4.57 -1.79
C VAL A 54 -10.10 5.52 -2.81
N LEU A 55 -8.77 5.62 -2.84
CA LEU A 55 -8.08 6.52 -3.77
C LEU A 55 -7.98 5.93 -5.18
N THR A 56 -7.89 4.61 -5.31
CA THR A 56 -7.80 3.96 -6.63
C THR A 56 -9.17 3.70 -7.26
N MET A 57 -10.26 3.57 -6.48
CA MET A 57 -11.57 3.19 -7.00
C MET A 57 -12.06 4.06 -8.16
N ARG A 58 -11.73 5.35 -8.14
CA ARG A 58 -12.14 6.35 -9.15
C ARG A 58 -11.09 6.61 -10.23
N SER A 59 -9.93 5.96 -10.14
CA SER A 59 -8.79 6.27 -11.00
C SER A 59 -9.11 6.11 -12.49
N ILE A 60 -9.84 5.07 -12.86
CA ILE A 60 -10.26 4.77 -14.24
C ILE A 60 -11.76 4.49 -14.32
N SER A 61 -12.37 3.92 -13.28
CA SER A 61 -13.79 3.54 -13.30
C SER A 61 -14.74 4.72 -13.49
N ASP A 62 -14.41 5.92 -12.97
CA ASP A 62 -15.20 7.14 -13.19
C ASP A 62 -15.14 7.58 -14.67
N GLU A 63 -13.97 7.54 -15.29
CA GLU A 63 -13.80 7.87 -16.72
C GLU A 63 -14.56 6.87 -17.61
N ASN A 64 -14.53 5.61 -17.21
CA ASN A 64 -15.28 4.55 -17.89
C ASN A 64 -16.81 4.70 -17.71
N ARG A 65 -17.27 5.15 -16.53
CA ARG A 65 -18.68 5.40 -16.25
C ARG A 65 -19.23 6.61 -17.00
N THR A 66 -18.45 7.67 -17.11
CA THR A 66 -18.83 8.94 -17.75
C THR A 66 -18.62 8.94 -19.26
N GLY A 67 -18.03 7.87 -19.84
CA GLY A 67 -17.70 7.79 -21.27
C GLY A 67 -16.48 8.64 -21.67
N THR A 68 -15.86 9.35 -20.72
CA THR A 68 -14.67 10.19 -21.01
C THR A 68 -13.42 9.37 -21.31
N LEU A 69 -13.42 8.08 -20.93
CA LEU A 69 -12.33 7.16 -21.29
C LEU A 69 -12.18 7.05 -22.82
N GLU A 70 -13.27 7.04 -23.57
CA GLU A 70 -13.23 6.98 -25.04
C GLU A 70 -12.53 8.20 -25.64
N LEU A 71 -12.75 9.39 -25.06
CA LEU A 71 -12.07 10.61 -25.49
C LEU A 71 -10.55 10.55 -25.20
N ILE A 72 -10.16 9.95 -24.07
CA ILE A 72 -8.75 9.77 -23.73
C ILE A 72 -8.09 8.77 -24.69
N LEU A 73 -8.80 7.72 -25.08
CA LEU A 73 -8.30 6.69 -26.00
C LEU A 73 -8.16 7.20 -27.47
N THR A 74 -8.81 8.31 -27.83
CA THR A 74 -8.58 8.97 -29.14
C THR A 74 -7.36 9.89 -29.14
N ALA A 75 -6.83 10.25 -27.96
CA ALA A 75 -5.60 11.01 -27.84
C ALA A 75 -4.37 10.15 -28.23
N PRO A 76 -3.28 10.75 -28.71
CA PRO A 76 -2.05 10.03 -29.09
C PRO A 76 -1.22 9.62 -27.85
N VAL A 77 -1.86 8.93 -26.88
CA VAL A 77 -1.26 8.43 -25.65
C VAL A 77 -1.28 6.90 -25.67
N ARG A 78 -0.19 6.28 -25.23
CA ARG A 78 -0.14 4.82 -25.11
C ARG A 78 -0.91 4.35 -23.89
N ASP A 79 -1.59 3.21 -24.01
CA ASP A 79 -2.42 2.64 -22.92
C ASP A 79 -1.60 2.38 -21.65
N ALA A 80 -0.33 1.98 -21.79
CA ALA A 80 0.61 1.82 -20.68
C ALA A 80 0.93 3.16 -19.99
N GLU A 81 1.10 4.25 -20.75
CA GLU A 81 1.38 5.58 -20.19
C GLU A 81 0.19 6.09 -19.36
N LEU A 82 -1.02 5.83 -19.81
CA LEU A 82 -2.24 6.17 -19.08
C LEU A 82 -2.28 5.44 -17.73
N ILE A 83 -2.09 4.12 -17.73
CA ILE A 83 -2.12 3.31 -16.51
C ILE A 83 -1.01 3.73 -15.54
N ILE A 84 0.22 3.88 -16.03
CA ILE A 84 1.38 4.30 -15.22
C ILE A 84 1.15 5.70 -14.66
N GLY A 85 0.62 6.64 -15.44
CA GLY A 85 0.33 7.99 -14.98
C GLY A 85 -0.72 8.01 -13.86
N LYS A 86 -1.79 7.21 -13.98
CA LYS A 86 -2.81 7.06 -12.93
C LYS A 86 -2.24 6.44 -11.66
N TRP A 87 -1.44 5.38 -11.81
CA TRP A 87 -0.75 4.73 -10.70
C TRP A 87 0.21 5.69 -10.00
N LEU A 88 1.07 6.40 -10.76
CA LEU A 88 2.01 7.36 -10.20
C LEU A 88 1.30 8.46 -9.40
N GLY A 89 0.16 8.96 -9.87
CA GLY A 89 -0.60 9.99 -9.16
C GLY A 89 -1.04 9.53 -7.76
N VAL A 90 -1.55 8.30 -7.63
CA VAL A 90 -1.95 7.74 -6.34
C VAL A 90 -0.73 7.35 -5.51
N PHE A 91 0.27 6.74 -6.13
CA PHE A 91 1.49 6.32 -5.44
C PHE A 91 2.26 7.50 -4.85
N LEU A 92 2.42 8.60 -5.60
CA LEU A 92 3.07 9.83 -5.11
C LEU A 92 2.32 10.44 -3.92
N PHE A 93 0.99 10.40 -3.91
CA PHE A 93 0.21 10.83 -2.76
C PHE A 93 0.59 10.05 -1.49
N PHE A 94 0.69 8.72 -1.59
CA PHE A 94 1.11 7.90 -0.46
C PHE A 94 2.58 8.10 -0.10
N LEU A 95 3.47 8.30 -1.07
CA LEU A 95 4.87 8.65 -0.80
C LEU A 95 5.00 9.95 -0.01
N CYS A 96 4.26 10.99 -0.40
CA CYS A 96 4.22 12.24 0.35
C CYS A 96 3.65 12.02 1.76
N SER A 97 2.61 11.21 1.89
CA SER A 97 2.04 10.85 3.19
C SER A 97 3.05 10.11 4.07
N LEU A 98 3.74 9.12 3.53
CA LEU A 98 4.81 8.39 4.25
C LEU A 98 5.99 9.32 4.61
N ALA A 99 6.37 10.24 3.72
CA ALA A 99 7.42 11.20 4.03
C ALA A 99 7.06 12.11 5.23
N LEU A 100 5.80 12.51 5.33
CA LEU A 100 5.34 13.27 6.50
C LEU A 100 5.36 12.45 7.80
N THR A 101 5.18 11.14 7.74
CA THR A 101 5.29 10.28 8.95
C THR A 101 6.70 10.24 9.52
N LEU A 102 7.75 10.63 8.74
CA LEU A 102 9.12 10.74 9.25
C LEU A 102 9.28 11.75 10.39
N LEU A 103 8.33 12.67 10.58
CA LEU A 103 8.33 13.58 11.71
C LEU A 103 8.30 12.83 13.05
N TYR A 104 7.58 11.71 13.15
CA TYR A 104 7.47 10.94 14.39
C TYR A 104 8.78 10.27 14.82
N PRO A 105 9.50 9.53 13.93
CA PRO A 105 10.83 9.01 14.28
C PRO A 105 11.83 10.09 14.64
N ILE A 106 11.81 11.24 13.93
CA ILE A 106 12.70 12.35 14.24
C ILE A 106 12.40 12.89 15.63
N LEU A 107 11.13 13.11 15.98
CA LEU A 107 10.73 13.56 17.31
C LEU A 107 11.13 12.52 18.38
N LEU A 108 10.89 11.24 18.13
CA LEU A 108 11.23 10.19 19.08
C LEU A 108 12.74 10.11 19.33
N ASN A 109 13.57 10.28 18.30
CA ASN A 109 15.01 10.28 18.42
C ASN A 109 15.56 11.40 19.35
N PHE A 110 14.85 12.52 19.45
CA PHE A 110 15.18 13.61 20.38
C PHE A 110 14.68 13.35 21.82
N LEU A 111 13.69 12.46 21.98
CA LEU A 111 13.05 12.20 23.28
C LEU A 111 13.64 11.00 24.01
N VAL A 112 14.36 10.11 23.31
CA VAL A 112 14.85 8.83 23.84
C VAL A 112 16.36 8.75 23.71
N GLU A 113 17.05 8.39 24.82
CA GLU A 113 18.48 8.05 24.81
C GLU A 113 18.64 6.51 24.88
N PRO A 114 19.47 5.89 24.05
CA PRO A 114 20.51 6.42 23.14
C PRO A 114 20.01 6.79 21.73
N GLY A 115 18.70 6.94 21.48
CA GLY A 115 18.10 7.19 20.19
C GLY A 115 17.45 5.95 19.59
N ILE A 116 16.98 6.09 18.33
CA ILE A 116 16.26 5.02 17.60
C ILE A 116 17.20 4.26 16.65
N ASP A 117 16.87 3.01 16.36
CA ASP A 117 17.58 2.22 15.34
C ASP A 117 17.18 2.66 13.92
N PHE A 118 17.99 3.51 13.31
CA PHE A 118 17.77 4.00 11.94
C PHE A 118 17.88 2.89 10.90
N SER A 119 18.65 1.84 11.13
CA SER A 119 18.81 0.75 10.16
C SER A 119 17.51 -0.05 10.03
N ALA A 120 16.88 -0.38 11.14
CA ALA A 120 15.58 -1.03 11.17
C ALA A 120 14.49 -0.11 10.61
N LEU A 121 14.52 1.18 10.92
CA LEU A 121 13.59 2.17 10.41
C LEU A 121 13.63 2.26 8.87
N ILE A 122 14.82 2.36 8.28
CA ILE A 122 15.00 2.44 6.82
C ILE A 122 14.43 1.18 6.15
N ALA A 123 14.69 0.00 6.70
CA ALA A 123 14.14 -1.24 6.15
C ALA A 123 12.60 -1.24 6.15
N VAL A 124 11.97 -0.81 7.25
CA VAL A 124 10.51 -0.70 7.34
C VAL A 124 9.95 0.28 6.31
N TYR A 125 10.56 1.47 6.14
CA TYR A 125 10.10 2.43 5.12
C TYR A 125 10.27 1.91 3.70
N ILE A 126 11.35 1.21 3.38
CA ILE A 126 11.53 0.54 2.09
C ILE A 126 10.39 -0.47 1.86
N GLY A 127 10.09 -1.29 2.87
CA GLY A 127 9.00 -2.25 2.81
C GLY A 127 7.64 -1.59 2.59
N LEU A 128 7.33 -0.50 3.32
CA LEU A 128 6.10 0.26 3.16
C LEU A 128 5.97 0.86 1.76
N ILE A 129 7.02 1.48 1.23
CA ILE A 129 7.03 2.08 -0.11
C ILE A 129 6.75 1.02 -1.17
N LEU A 130 7.44 -0.12 -1.11
CA LEU A 130 7.26 -1.22 -2.05
C LEU A 130 5.86 -1.82 -1.96
N ALA A 131 5.36 -2.08 -0.75
CA ALA A 131 4.05 -2.64 -0.53
C ALA A 131 2.93 -1.70 -1.00
N VAL A 132 3.02 -0.40 -0.69
CA VAL A 132 2.08 0.63 -1.17
C VAL A 132 2.12 0.73 -2.69
N GLY A 133 3.31 0.70 -3.31
CA GLY A 133 3.46 0.70 -4.76
C GLY A 133 2.75 -0.48 -5.43
N ALA A 134 2.90 -1.68 -4.89
CA ALA A 134 2.25 -2.88 -5.39
C ALA A 134 0.72 -2.83 -5.18
N MET A 135 0.26 -2.45 -3.99
CA MET A 135 -1.18 -2.41 -3.69
C MET A 135 -1.90 -1.32 -4.49
N THR A 136 -1.30 -0.15 -4.69
CA THR A 136 -1.85 0.89 -5.56
C THR A 136 -1.91 0.45 -7.02
N ALA A 137 -0.94 -0.32 -7.51
CA ALA A 137 -0.97 -0.90 -8.86
C ALA A 137 -2.12 -1.90 -9.01
N VAL A 138 -2.34 -2.78 -8.03
CA VAL A 138 -3.48 -3.71 -7.98
C VAL A 138 -4.81 -2.93 -7.94
N GLY A 139 -4.91 -1.88 -7.13
CA GLY A 139 -6.10 -1.03 -7.05
C GLY A 139 -6.43 -0.33 -8.38
N VAL A 140 -5.42 0.19 -9.08
CA VAL A 140 -5.60 0.81 -10.42
C VAL A 140 -6.01 -0.23 -11.46
N LEU A 141 -5.40 -1.42 -11.46
CA LEU A 141 -5.83 -2.55 -12.30
C LEU A 141 -7.32 -2.85 -12.09
N ILE A 142 -7.75 -3.00 -10.84
CA ILE A 142 -9.14 -3.30 -10.51
C ILE A 142 -10.06 -2.16 -10.96
N SER A 143 -9.65 -0.90 -10.76
CA SER A 143 -10.39 0.26 -11.27
C SER A 143 -10.58 0.23 -12.79
N ALA A 144 -9.61 -0.32 -13.55
CA ALA A 144 -9.73 -0.49 -14.99
C ALA A 144 -10.73 -1.59 -15.39
N LEU A 145 -10.93 -2.61 -14.55
CA LEU A 145 -11.86 -3.70 -14.84
C LEU A 145 -13.34 -3.30 -14.68
N PHE A 146 -13.64 -2.42 -13.73
CA PHE A 146 -15.01 -2.05 -13.37
C PHE A 146 -15.45 -0.71 -13.96
N LYS A 147 -16.75 -0.58 -14.27
CA LYS A 147 -17.39 0.70 -14.64
C LYS A 147 -17.93 1.45 -13.42
N ASN A 148 -18.24 0.73 -12.34
CA ASN A 148 -18.79 1.30 -11.12
C ASN A 148 -17.68 1.48 -10.07
N PRO A 149 -17.42 2.71 -9.57
CA PRO A 149 -16.42 2.97 -8.55
C PRO A 149 -16.63 2.20 -7.25
N ILE A 150 -17.89 1.99 -6.84
CA ILE A 150 -18.20 1.23 -5.62
C ILE A 150 -17.84 -0.24 -5.80
N ALA A 151 -18.16 -0.83 -6.96
CA ALA A 151 -17.75 -2.20 -7.28
C ALA A 151 -16.21 -2.32 -7.32
N SER A 152 -15.53 -1.32 -7.89
CA SER A 152 -14.06 -1.24 -7.89
C SER A 152 -13.50 -1.18 -6.47
N LEU A 153 -14.10 -0.36 -5.59
CA LEU A 153 -13.69 -0.26 -4.19
C LEU A 153 -13.80 -1.61 -3.48
N LEU A 154 -14.97 -2.26 -3.56
CA LEU A 154 -15.20 -3.55 -2.90
C LEU A 154 -14.28 -4.65 -3.46
N ALA A 155 -14.07 -4.67 -4.78
CA ALA A 155 -13.18 -5.63 -5.41
C ALA A 155 -11.70 -5.39 -5.01
N SER A 156 -11.25 -4.13 -4.92
CA SER A 156 -9.91 -3.78 -4.46
C SER A 156 -9.70 -4.17 -3.00
N LEU A 157 -10.68 -3.88 -2.15
CA LEU A 157 -10.65 -4.27 -0.75
C LEU A 157 -10.62 -5.80 -0.61
N GLY A 158 -11.45 -6.52 -1.37
CA GLY A 158 -11.45 -7.98 -1.41
C GLY A 158 -10.12 -8.57 -1.87
N ALA A 159 -9.50 -8.00 -2.90
CA ALA A 159 -8.18 -8.44 -3.39
C ALA A 159 -7.08 -8.25 -2.34
N ILE A 160 -7.05 -7.09 -1.66
CA ILE A 160 -6.09 -6.81 -0.59
C ILE A 160 -6.31 -7.75 0.59
N LEU A 161 -7.57 -7.96 1.01
CA LEU A 161 -7.92 -8.92 2.06
C LEU A 161 -7.47 -10.33 1.70
N LEU A 162 -7.72 -10.79 0.47
CA LEU A 162 -7.26 -12.10 0.01
C LEU A 162 -5.75 -12.23 0.10
N MET A 163 -4.99 -11.24 -0.37
CA MET A 163 -3.52 -11.25 -0.26
C MET A 163 -3.03 -11.19 1.18
N TRP A 164 -3.85 -10.64 2.09
CA TRP A 164 -3.53 -10.59 3.51
C TRP A 164 -3.72 -11.92 4.22
N ILE A 165 -4.82 -12.63 3.93
CA ILE A 165 -5.20 -13.86 4.64
C ILE A 165 -4.85 -15.15 3.91
N ILE A 166 -4.33 -15.08 2.67
CA ILE A 166 -4.08 -16.26 1.82
C ILE A 166 -3.09 -17.27 2.43
N ALA A 167 -2.20 -16.82 3.32
CA ALA A 167 -1.28 -17.69 4.04
C ALA A 167 -1.93 -18.41 5.24
N SER A 168 -3.10 -17.99 5.72
CA SER A 168 -3.74 -18.62 6.88
C SER A 168 -3.96 -20.12 6.73
N PRO A 169 -4.43 -20.65 5.57
CA PRO A 169 -4.57 -22.08 5.36
C PRO A 169 -3.23 -22.82 5.27
N ALA A 170 -2.15 -22.12 4.91
CA ALA A 170 -0.83 -22.71 4.73
C ALA A 170 -0.20 -23.19 6.05
N SER A 171 -0.67 -22.71 7.20
CA SER A 171 -0.24 -23.19 8.52
C SER A 171 -0.63 -24.65 8.78
N ASN A 172 -1.71 -25.13 8.15
CA ASN A 172 -2.28 -26.45 8.35
C ASN A 172 -2.00 -27.40 7.17
N THR A 173 -1.27 -26.94 6.14
CA THR A 173 -0.93 -27.73 4.95
C THR A 173 0.58 -27.78 4.76
N THR A 174 1.09 -28.87 4.20
CA THR A 174 2.50 -29.06 3.86
C THR A 174 2.65 -29.33 2.36
N GLY A 175 3.79 -28.93 1.81
CA GLY A 175 4.12 -29.15 0.40
C GLY A 175 3.96 -27.92 -0.48
N PHE A 176 4.03 -28.12 -1.80
CA PHE A 176 4.05 -27.05 -2.80
C PHE A 176 2.93 -26.01 -2.67
N LEU A 177 1.71 -26.45 -2.33
CA LEU A 177 0.58 -25.55 -2.16
C LEU A 177 0.79 -24.57 -0.98
N SER A 178 1.32 -25.08 0.15
CA SER A 178 1.66 -24.25 1.31
C SER A 178 2.69 -23.19 0.95
N ASP A 179 3.75 -23.59 0.25
CA ASP A 179 4.83 -22.67 -0.15
C ASP A 179 4.32 -21.61 -1.13
N LEU A 180 3.45 -21.99 -2.07
CA LEU A 180 2.81 -21.06 -3.00
C LEU A 180 1.92 -20.04 -2.28
N LEU A 181 1.07 -20.49 -1.33
CA LEU A 181 0.18 -19.59 -0.58
C LEU A 181 0.98 -18.60 0.29
N ARG A 182 2.05 -19.06 0.92
CA ARG A 182 2.96 -18.18 1.67
C ARG A 182 3.65 -17.17 0.76
N TYR A 183 4.13 -17.60 -0.41
CA TYR A 183 4.77 -16.71 -1.38
C TYR A 183 3.82 -15.64 -1.93
N LEU A 184 2.54 -15.92 -2.07
CA LEU A 184 1.53 -14.95 -2.51
C LEU A 184 1.04 -14.03 -1.40
N SER A 185 1.40 -14.29 -0.14
CA SER A 185 0.96 -13.53 1.02
C SER A 185 1.77 -12.25 1.21
N LEU A 186 1.07 -11.14 1.29
CA LEU A 186 1.68 -9.84 1.57
C LEU A 186 2.30 -9.76 2.98
N PRO A 187 1.63 -10.23 4.05
CA PRO A 187 2.22 -10.24 5.39
C PRO A 187 3.53 -11.02 5.49
N GLU A 188 3.65 -12.17 4.82
CA GLU A 188 4.89 -12.97 4.86
C GLU A 188 6.10 -12.19 4.34
N HIS A 189 5.93 -11.41 3.26
CA HIS A 189 7.01 -10.59 2.72
C HIS A 189 7.29 -9.33 3.53
N TYR A 190 6.27 -8.71 4.13
CA TYR A 190 6.45 -7.50 4.92
C TYR A 190 6.97 -7.83 6.33
N TYR A 191 6.24 -8.66 7.09
CA TYR A 191 6.62 -9.03 8.45
C TYR A 191 7.79 -10.01 8.50
N GLY A 192 7.95 -10.89 7.52
CA GLY A 192 9.05 -11.84 7.46
C GLY A 192 10.43 -11.22 7.21
N SER A 193 10.50 -9.95 6.74
CA SER A 193 11.77 -9.28 6.48
C SER A 193 11.81 -7.84 6.94
N PHE A 194 11.09 -6.94 6.28
CA PHE A 194 11.20 -5.49 6.48
C PHE A 194 10.89 -5.05 7.91
N TYR A 195 9.86 -5.62 8.52
CA TYR A 195 9.46 -5.32 9.90
C TYR A 195 10.57 -5.61 10.91
N TYR A 196 11.37 -6.65 10.70
CA TYR A 196 12.52 -6.98 11.55
C TYR A 196 13.80 -6.22 11.21
N GLY A 197 13.73 -5.24 10.32
CA GLY A 197 14.88 -4.41 9.94
C GLY A 197 15.79 -5.05 8.90
N SER A 198 15.37 -6.14 8.26
CA SER A 198 16.12 -6.80 7.20
C SER A 198 15.47 -6.56 5.83
N VAL A 199 16.29 -6.38 4.80
CA VAL A 199 15.80 -6.24 3.42
C VAL A 199 16.12 -7.52 2.67
N SER A 200 15.11 -8.39 2.48
CA SER A 200 15.30 -9.60 1.68
C SER A 200 15.08 -9.31 0.19
N LEU A 201 15.99 -9.79 -0.64
CA LEU A 201 15.89 -9.66 -2.09
C LEU A 201 14.61 -10.32 -2.64
N SER A 202 14.19 -11.44 -2.05
CA SER A 202 12.95 -12.14 -2.40
C SER A 202 11.72 -11.25 -2.24
N SER A 203 11.60 -10.54 -1.11
CA SER A 203 10.48 -9.64 -0.84
C SER A 203 10.48 -8.41 -1.75
N VAL A 204 11.66 -7.86 -2.06
CA VAL A 204 11.80 -6.75 -3.00
C VAL A 204 11.34 -7.18 -4.40
N ILE A 205 11.81 -8.34 -4.88
CA ILE A 205 11.42 -8.89 -6.18
C ILE A 205 9.92 -9.16 -6.23
N PHE A 206 9.34 -9.70 -5.15
CA PHE A 206 7.90 -9.94 -5.05
C PHE A 206 7.09 -8.66 -5.28
N PHE A 207 7.34 -7.60 -4.52
CA PHE A 207 6.59 -6.35 -4.65
C PHE A 207 6.79 -5.67 -6.00
N ILE A 208 8.02 -5.66 -6.54
CA ILE A 208 8.31 -5.08 -7.85
C ILE A 208 7.62 -5.90 -8.96
N SER A 209 7.70 -7.23 -8.93
CA SER A 209 7.06 -8.09 -9.91
C SER A 209 5.54 -7.97 -9.88
N LEU A 210 4.94 -7.87 -8.69
CA LEU A 210 3.51 -7.64 -8.52
C LEU A 210 3.09 -6.29 -9.10
N THR A 211 3.86 -5.23 -8.85
CA THR A 211 3.62 -3.90 -9.42
C THR A 211 3.64 -3.93 -10.94
N ILE A 212 4.70 -4.48 -11.53
CA ILE A 212 4.86 -4.57 -12.99
C ILE A 212 3.73 -5.40 -13.60
N PHE A 213 3.42 -6.55 -13.00
CA PHE A 213 2.36 -7.44 -13.46
C PHE A 213 0.98 -6.78 -13.43
N ALA A 214 0.64 -6.09 -12.33
CA ALA A 214 -0.63 -5.37 -12.21
C ALA A 214 -0.74 -4.24 -13.24
N LEU A 215 0.31 -3.44 -13.44
CA LEU A 215 0.33 -2.36 -14.43
C LEU A 215 0.26 -2.91 -15.86
N PHE A 216 0.95 -4.00 -16.15
CA PHE A 216 0.88 -4.67 -17.45
C PHE A 216 -0.52 -5.17 -17.75
N LEU A 217 -1.16 -5.87 -16.82
CA LEU A 217 -2.55 -6.33 -16.98
C LEU A 217 -3.51 -5.14 -17.13
N GLY A 218 -3.32 -4.06 -16.36
CA GLY A 218 -4.11 -2.85 -16.48
C GLY A 218 -4.04 -2.24 -17.89
N ALA A 219 -2.84 -2.16 -18.47
CA ALA A 219 -2.65 -1.69 -19.85
C ALA A 219 -3.36 -2.61 -20.85
N ARG A 220 -3.28 -3.93 -20.70
CA ARG A 220 -3.99 -4.90 -21.55
C ARG A 220 -5.52 -4.78 -21.45
N VAL A 221 -6.03 -4.51 -20.25
CA VAL A 221 -7.48 -4.26 -20.05
C VAL A 221 -7.93 -3.02 -20.85
N ILE A 222 -7.16 -1.93 -20.80
CA ILE A 222 -7.49 -0.71 -21.55
C ILE A 222 -7.38 -0.96 -23.07
N GLU A 223 -6.31 -1.60 -23.51
CA GLU A 223 -6.11 -1.97 -24.93
C GLU A 223 -7.29 -2.78 -25.48
N SER A 224 -7.80 -3.76 -24.72
CA SER A 224 -8.93 -4.59 -25.12
C SER A 224 -10.24 -3.81 -25.33
N ARG A 225 -10.35 -2.64 -24.74
CA ARG A 225 -11.52 -1.74 -24.91
C ARG A 225 -11.42 -0.85 -26.12
N ARG A 226 -10.22 -0.56 -26.61
CA ARG A 226 -9.99 0.21 -27.85
C ARG A 226 -10.50 -0.52 -29.10
N TRP A 227 -10.61 -1.84 -29.03
CA TRP A 227 -11.05 -2.69 -30.14
C TRP A 227 -12.56 -3.06 -30.09
N LYS A 228 -13.29 -2.53 -29.14
CA LYS A 228 -14.75 -2.70 -29.03
C LYS A 228 -15.48 -1.42 -29.35
#